data_2b2ff72af5ae3f00a2d7f71dd21f57dc
#
_entry.id   2b2ff72af5ae3f00a2d7f71dd21f57dc
#
_cell.length_a   1.000
_cell.length_b   1.000
_cell.length_c   1.000
_cell.angle_alpha   90.00
_cell.angle_beta   90.00
_cell.angle_gamma   90.00
#
_symmetry.space_group_name_H-M   'P 1'
#
loop_
_entity.id
_entity.type
_entity.pdbx_description
1 polymer ?
#
loop_
_entity_poly.entity_id
_entity_poly.type
_entity_poly.pdbx_seq_one_letter_code
_entity_poly.pdbx_strand_id
1 'polypeptide(L)'
;VVYKVTALLLFLAGCCPASTSITLEDFVKLIPEWEVYPDSPHDVVGDNGAAYGHYQIHKVMVDDYNRITGSNASHTDAFDPEVSERIAYAVLSHYAKHIASTGVTPTADHMLFIWNGGGGAWKRVENPQADQKQINLNTYRSRATPIINNYINGKEKRRKPTERT
;
A
#
# COMPACT_ATOMS: atom_id res chain seq x y z
N VAL A 1 22.42 9.46 -10.33
CA VAL A 1 21.39 10.47 -9.99
C VAL A 1 20.85 10.06 -8.64
N VAL A 2 21.17 10.84 -7.58
CA VAL A 2 20.70 10.56 -6.21
C VAL A 2 19.28 11.09 -6.11
N TYR A 3 18.30 10.19 -6.10
CA TYR A 3 16.92 10.57 -5.80
C TYR A 3 16.81 10.93 -4.31
N LYS A 4 16.61 12.21 -4.01
CA LYS A 4 16.15 12.62 -2.68
C LYS A 4 14.73 12.09 -2.49
N VAL A 5 14.60 11.00 -1.74
CA VAL A 5 13.30 10.44 -1.33
C VAL A 5 12.72 11.40 -0.29
N THR A 6 11.78 12.23 -0.72
CA THR A 6 10.95 12.99 0.24
C THR A 6 9.95 12.00 0.83
N ALA A 7 10.10 11.69 2.11
CA ALA A 7 9.19 10.80 2.83
C ALA A 7 7.77 11.38 2.77
N LEU A 8 6.86 10.69 2.07
CA LEU A 8 5.45 11.03 2.03
C LEU A 8 4.78 10.45 3.28
N LEU A 9 4.33 11.30 4.19
CA LEU A 9 3.63 10.91 5.40
C LEU A 9 2.16 10.63 5.09
N LEU A 10 1.69 9.43 5.41
CA LEU A 10 0.29 9.04 5.35
C LEU A 10 -0.34 9.18 6.74
N PHE A 11 -1.42 9.95 6.84
CA PHE A 11 -2.15 10.14 8.08
C PHE A 11 -3.39 9.23 8.13
N LEU A 12 -3.50 8.43 9.17
CA LEU A 12 -4.73 7.70 9.49
C LEU A 12 -5.67 8.63 10.24
N ALA A 13 -6.59 9.30 9.56
CA ALA A 13 -7.67 10.05 10.18
C ALA A 13 -8.80 9.08 10.59
N GLY A 14 -8.68 8.48 11.76
CA GLY A 14 -9.74 7.76 12.44
C GLY A 14 -9.81 8.27 13.87
N CYS A 15 -11.00 8.51 14.39
CA CYS A 15 -11.33 9.13 15.67
C CYS A 15 -10.60 8.50 16.86
N CYS A 16 -9.32 8.89 17.12
CA CYS A 16 -8.60 8.65 18.36
C CYS A 16 -7.43 9.66 18.48
N PRO A 17 -7.15 10.20 19.68
CA PRO A 17 -6.11 11.20 19.89
C PRO A 17 -4.74 10.53 19.92
N ALA A 18 -4.06 10.58 18.86
CA ALA A 18 -2.63 10.50 18.57
C ALA A 18 -2.49 10.07 17.11
N SER A 19 -2.30 11.05 16.24
CA SER A 19 -2.09 10.83 14.80
C SER A 19 -0.83 10.03 14.57
N THR A 20 -0.95 8.71 14.54
CA THR A 20 0.16 7.83 14.23
C THR A 20 0.20 7.66 12.72
N SER A 21 1.19 8.27 12.09
CA SER A 21 1.38 8.20 10.66
C SER A 21 2.27 7.03 10.27
N ILE A 22 1.92 6.30 9.22
CA ILE A 22 2.79 5.34 8.55
C ILE A 22 3.43 6.00 7.33
N THR A 23 4.72 5.77 7.10
CA THR A 23 5.37 6.21 5.86
C THR A 23 4.92 5.33 4.70
N LEU A 24 4.98 5.85 3.46
CA LEU A 24 4.66 5.04 2.29
C LEU A 24 5.60 3.84 2.14
N GLU A 25 6.87 4.02 2.46
CA GLU A 25 7.86 2.92 2.44
C GLU A 25 7.49 1.80 3.42
N ASP A 26 7.14 2.15 4.66
CA ASP A 26 6.70 1.16 5.65
C ASP A 26 5.39 0.49 5.24
N PHE A 27 4.45 1.25 4.67
CA PHE A 27 3.20 0.72 4.16
C PHE A 27 3.44 -0.33 3.07
N VAL A 28 4.31 -0.02 2.09
CA VAL A 28 4.65 -0.93 1.00
C VAL A 28 5.25 -2.23 1.52
N LYS A 29 6.16 -2.15 2.48
CA LYS A 29 6.80 -3.35 3.09
C LYS A 29 5.82 -4.25 3.84
N LEU A 30 4.68 -3.72 4.26
CA LEU A 30 3.65 -4.51 4.94
C LEU A 30 2.66 -5.20 3.98
N ILE A 31 2.63 -4.83 2.69
CA ILE A 31 1.67 -5.40 1.74
C ILE A 31 1.66 -6.94 1.75
N PRO A 32 2.82 -7.63 1.70
CA PRO A 32 2.84 -9.09 1.74
C PRO A 32 2.16 -9.72 2.96
N GLU A 33 2.14 -9.02 4.10
CA GLU A 33 1.57 -9.53 5.34
C GLU A 33 0.04 -9.78 5.30
N TRP A 34 -0.66 -9.14 4.37
CA TRP A 34 -2.11 -9.36 4.19
C TRP A 34 -2.47 -9.92 2.82
N GLU A 35 -1.54 -9.95 1.86
CA GLU A 35 -1.79 -10.51 0.52
C GLU A 35 -1.62 -12.02 0.48
N VAL A 36 -0.62 -12.55 1.18
CA VAL A 36 -0.28 -13.97 1.14
C VAL A 36 -0.10 -14.53 2.56
N TYR A 37 -0.11 -15.85 2.68
CA TYR A 37 0.28 -16.52 3.94
C TYR A 37 1.80 -16.39 4.17
N PRO A 38 2.26 -16.28 5.44
CA PRO A 38 3.68 -16.05 5.76
C PRO A 38 4.66 -17.06 5.13
N ASP A 39 4.22 -18.31 4.96
CA ASP A 39 5.04 -19.41 4.42
C ASP A 39 4.82 -19.62 2.90
N SER A 40 4.16 -18.68 2.21
CA SER A 40 3.94 -18.79 0.77
C SER A 40 5.27 -18.72 0.00
N PRO A 41 5.46 -19.53 -1.06
CA PRO A 41 6.63 -19.42 -1.91
C PRO A 41 6.66 -18.09 -2.68
N HIS A 42 7.85 -17.65 -3.11
CA HIS A 42 8.00 -16.38 -3.86
C HIS A 42 7.27 -16.38 -5.21
N ASP A 43 7.10 -17.55 -5.83
CA ASP A 43 6.39 -17.74 -7.08
C ASP A 43 4.88 -18.01 -6.91
N VAL A 44 4.31 -17.61 -5.75
CA VAL A 44 2.88 -17.76 -5.50
C VAL A 44 2.05 -17.01 -6.56
N VAL A 45 1.03 -17.69 -7.05
CA VAL A 45 0.11 -17.16 -8.04
C VAL A 45 -1.29 -17.14 -7.44
N GLY A 46 -1.90 -15.98 -7.40
CA GLY A 46 -3.25 -15.76 -6.90
C GLY A 46 -4.22 -15.28 -7.97
N ASP A 47 -5.44 -14.99 -7.54
CA ASP A 47 -6.52 -14.45 -8.36
C ASP A 47 -6.70 -15.17 -9.70
N ASN A 48 -6.80 -16.51 -9.64
CA ASN A 48 -6.97 -17.37 -10.82
C ASN A 48 -5.87 -17.19 -11.90
N GLY A 49 -4.64 -16.90 -11.49
CA GLY A 49 -3.51 -16.72 -12.41
C GLY A 49 -3.22 -15.27 -12.77
N ALA A 50 -3.91 -14.31 -12.19
CA ALA A 50 -3.77 -12.90 -12.53
C ALA A 50 -2.86 -12.08 -11.59
N ALA A 51 -2.56 -12.61 -10.38
CA ALA A 51 -1.78 -11.93 -9.36
C ALA A 51 -0.49 -12.70 -9.05
N TYR A 52 0.67 -12.04 -9.08
CA TYR A 52 1.99 -12.69 -8.98
C TYR A 52 2.78 -12.23 -7.77
N GLY A 53 3.48 -13.21 -7.16
CA GLY A 53 4.42 -13.01 -6.07
C GLY A 53 3.77 -12.60 -4.74
N HIS A 54 4.60 -12.32 -3.74
CA HIS A 54 4.13 -11.97 -2.38
C HIS A 54 3.32 -10.68 -2.32
N TYR A 55 3.51 -9.79 -3.29
CA TYR A 55 2.76 -8.55 -3.40
C TYR A 55 1.46 -8.71 -4.19
N GLN A 56 1.18 -9.89 -4.75
CA GLN A 56 0.01 -10.16 -5.58
C GLN A 56 -0.17 -9.09 -6.69
N ILE A 57 0.92 -8.82 -7.41
CA ILE A 57 0.95 -7.81 -8.47
C ILE A 57 0.12 -8.27 -9.67
N HIS A 58 -0.86 -7.49 -10.07
CA HIS A 58 -1.58 -7.66 -11.32
C HIS A 58 -0.84 -7.01 -12.49
N LYS A 59 -1.03 -7.54 -13.71
CA LYS A 59 -0.40 -6.99 -14.92
C LYS A 59 -0.65 -5.49 -15.11
N VAL A 60 -1.85 -5.01 -14.81
CA VAL A 60 -2.18 -3.57 -14.92
C VAL A 60 -1.29 -2.69 -14.04
N MET A 61 -0.83 -3.19 -12.90
CA MET A 61 0.08 -2.46 -12.02
C MET A 61 1.50 -2.40 -12.61
N VAL A 62 1.95 -3.47 -13.29
CA VAL A 62 3.21 -3.46 -14.04
C VAL A 62 3.15 -2.47 -15.21
N ASP A 63 2.03 -2.44 -15.92
CA ASP A 63 1.81 -1.50 -17.01
C ASP A 63 1.83 -0.03 -16.51
N ASP A 64 1.20 0.24 -15.36
CA ASP A 64 1.27 1.55 -14.71
C ASP A 64 2.69 1.90 -14.28
N TYR A 65 3.41 0.95 -13.67
CA TYR A 65 4.82 1.12 -13.30
C TYR A 65 5.68 1.50 -14.51
N ASN A 66 5.56 0.75 -15.60
CA ASN A 66 6.30 1.01 -16.83
C ASN A 66 5.97 2.41 -17.40
N ARG A 67 4.69 2.78 -17.43
CA ARG A 67 4.24 4.09 -17.88
C ARG A 67 4.78 5.23 -17.00
N ILE A 68 4.80 5.04 -15.67
CA ILE A 68 5.23 6.07 -14.71
C ILE A 68 6.75 6.26 -14.72
N THR A 69 7.51 5.17 -14.86
CA THR A 69 8.97 5.17 -14.69
C THR A 69 9.75 5.14 -16.00
N GLY A 70 9.11 4.83 -17.10
CA GLY A 70 9.78 4.56 -18.39
C GLY A 70 10.49 3.19 -18.42
N SER A 71 10.17 2.29 -17.48
CA SER A 71 10.70 0.93 -17.44
C SER A 71 10.00 0.00 -18.44
N ASN A 72 10.49 -1.22 -18.56
CA ASN A 72 9.93 -2.28 -19.42
C ASN A 72 9.81 -3.62 -18.66
N ALA A 73 9.45 -3.56 -17.38
CA ALA A 73 9.24 -4.76 -16.57
C ALA A 73 8.15 -5.66 -17.18
N SER A 74 8.36 -6.97 -17.11
CA SER A 74 7.35 -7.98 -17.45
C SER A 74 6.50 -8.33 -16.22
N HIS A 75 5.33 -8.94 -16.42
CA HIS A 75 4.52 -9.37 -15.28
C HIS A 75 5.22 -10.45 -14.44
N THR A 76 6.02 -11.32 -15.07
CA THR A 76 6.79 -12.34 -14.36
C THR A 76 7.90 -11.79 -13.47
N ASP A 77 8.36 -10.56 -13.69
CA ASP A 77 9.35 -9.93 -12.81
C ASP A 77 8.77 -9.67 -11.41
N ALA A 78 7.44 -9.68 -11.27
CA ALA A 78 6.76 -9.57 -9.98
C ALA A 78 6.92 -10.79 -9.05
N PHE A 79 7.52 -11.89 -9.52
CA PHE A 79 7.96 -12.97 -8.64
C PHE A 79 9.21 -12.60 -7.82
N ASP A 80 9.99 -11.63 -8.27
CA ASP A 80 11.09 -11.07 -7.49
C ASP A 80 10.53 -10.07 -6.46
N PRO A 81 10.74 -10.32 -5.13
CA PRO A 81 10.22 -9.45 -4.09
C PRO A 81 10.74 -8.00 -4.17
N GLU A 82 12.00 -7.80 -4.58
CA GLU A 82 12.58 -6.47 -4.70
C GLU A 82 11.98 -5.72 -5.90
N VAL A 83 11.70 -6.42 -7.01
CA VAL A 83 11.00 -5.84 -8.16
C VAL A 83 9.58 -5.46 -7.77
N SER A 84 8.87 -6.35 -7.08
CA SER A 84 7.51 -6.10 -6.59
C SER A 84 7.44 -4.92 -5.63
N GLU A 85 8.39 -4.80 -4.69
CA GLU A 85 8.48 -3.65 -3.79
C GLU A 85 8.67 -2.33 -4.57
N ARG A 86 9.57 -2.34 -5.58
CA ARG A 86 9.78 -1.16 -6.44
C ARG A 86 8.53 -0.78 -7.23
N ILE A 87 7.81 -1.77 -7.80
CA ILE A 87 6.56 -1.55 -8.52
C ILE A 87 5.53 -0.93 -7.57
N ALA A 88 5.30 -1.55 -6.42
CA ALA A 88 4.34 -1.08 -5.41
C ALA A 88 4.65 0.37 -4.98
N TYR A 89 5.91 0.64 -4.62
CA TYR A 89 6.31 1.97 -4.18
C TYR A 89 6.13 3.04 -5.27
N ALA A 90 6.56 2.76 -6.50
CA ALA A 90 6.45 3.72 -7.59
C ALA A 90 5.00 4.06 -7.92
N VAL A 91 4.14 3.04 -8.03
CA VAL A 91 2.72 3.20 -8.36
C VAL A 91 1.99 3.94 -7.24
N LEU A 92 2.13 3.50 -5.98
CA LEU A 92 1.47 4.15 -4.85
C LEU A 92 1.99 5.58 -4.63
N SER A 93 3.29 5.84 -4.81
CA SER A 93 3.86 7.19 -4.74
C SER A 93 3.28 8.12 -5.79
N HIS A 94 3.11 7.62 -7.02
CA HIS A 94 2.47 8.39 -8.10
C HIS A 94 1.04 8.79 -7.73
N TYR A 95 0.23 7.84 -7.27
CA TYR A 95 -1.15 8.13 -6.88
C TYR A 95 -1.25 8.99 -5.63
N ALA A 96 -0.37 8.83 -4.65
CA ALA A 96 -0.34 9.70 -3.48
C ALA A 96 -0.06 11.16 -3.86
N LYS A 97 0.88 11.40 -4.79
CA LYS A 97 1.14 12.74 -5.34
C LYS A 97 -0.08 13.29 -6.10
N HIS A 98 -0.75 12.43 -6.88
CA HIS A 98 -1.96 12.81 -7.58
C HIS A 98 -3.07 13.22 -6.60
N ILE A 99 -3.32 12.43 -5.54
CA ILE A 99 -4.31 12.78 -4.50
C ILE A 99 -3.96 14.12 -3.86
N ALA A 100 -2.69 14.31 -3.45
CA ALA A 100 -2.24 15.56 -2.86
C ALA A 100 -2.45 16.77 -3.78
N SER A 101 -2.28 16.61 -5.09
CA SER A 101 -2.52 17.67 -6.07
C SER A 101 -3.99 18.09 -6.18
N THR A 102 -4.93 17.27 -5.69
CA THR A 102 -6.36 17.61 -5.62
C THR A 102 -6.75 18.33 -4.33
N GLY A 103 -5.79 18.58 -3.44
CA GLY A 103 -6.03 19.19 -2.13
C GLY A 103 -6.40 18.20 -1.02
N VAL A 104 -6.44 16.89 -1.31
CA VAL A 104 -6.72 15.83 -0.35
C VAL A 104 -5.40 15.32 0.24
N THR A 105 -5.35 15.16 1.57
CA THR A 105 -4.19 14.54 2.23
C THR A 105 -4.23 13.02 2.03
N PRO A 106 -3.21 12.40 1.40
CA PRO A 106 -3.16 10.97 1.22
C PRO A 106 -3.10 10.23 2.55
N THR A 107 -3.88 9.16 2.69
CA THR A 107 -3.95 8.31 3.89
C THR A 107 -3.65 6.85 3.54
N ALA A 108 -3.45 5.99 4.56
CA ALA A 108 -3.32 4.56 4.35
C ALA A 108 -4.57 3.95 3.69
N ASP A 109 -5.78 4.43 4.03
CA ASP A 109 -7.02 3.98 3.39
C ASP A 109 -7.03 4.27 1.89
N HIS A 110 -6.54 5.44 1.47
CA HIS A 110 -6.38 5.76 0.05
C HIS A 110 -5.45 4.74 -0.64
N MET A 111 -4.32 4.41 -0.01
CA MET A 111 -3.36 3.44 -0.57
C MET A 111 -3.95 2.02 -0.63
N LEU A 112 -4.68 1.59 0.40
CA LEU A 112 -5.38 0.30 0.41
C LEU A 112 -6.41 0.21 -0.72
N PHE A 113 -7.18 1.28 -0.94
CA PHE A 113 -8.21 1.30 -1.97
C PHE A 113 -7.61 1.33 -3.37
N ILE A 114 -6.52 2.06 -3.58
CA ILE A 114 -5.77 2.05 -4.84
C ILE A 114 -5.20 0.65 -5.11
N TRP A 115 -4.59 0.04 -4.11
CA TRP A 115 -3.96 -1.26 -4.22
C TRP A 115 -4.96 -2.33 -4.67
N ASN A 116 -6.09 -2.44 -3.99
CA ASN A 116 -7.10 -3.45 -4.30
C ASN A 116 -8.05 -3.06 -5.44
N GLY A 117 -8.34 -1.78 -5.61
CA GLY A 117 -9.40 -1.30 -6.51
C GLY A 117 -8.93 -0.52 -7.74
N GLY A 118 -7.62 -0.33 -7.88
CA GLY A 118 -7.01 0.46 -8.95
C GLY A 118 -6.99 1.97 -8.70
N GLY A 119 -6.28 2.70 -9.55
CA GLY A 119 -5.93 4.10 -9.34
C GLY A 119 -7.07 5.09 -9.09
N GLY A 120 -8.28 4.78 -9.51
CA GLY A 120 -9.46 5.63 -9.24
C GLY A 120 -10.18 5.32 -7.92
N ALA A 121 -9.83 4.22 -7.24
CA ALA A 121 -10.59 3.74 -6.08
C ALA A 121 -10.43 4.64 -4.83
N TRP A 122 -9.38 5.44 -4.75
CA TRP A 122 -9.15 6.37 -3.64
C TRP A 122 -10.33 7.33 -3.41
N LYS A 123 -11.06 7.72 -4.48
CA LYS A 123 -12.24 8.59 -4.39
C LYS A 123 -13.36 8.00 -3.54
N ARG A 124 -13.36 6.68 -3.35
CA ARG A 124 -14.35 5.98 -2.52
C ARG A 124 -14.04 6.06 -1.02
N VAL A 125 -12.86 6.51 -0.63
CA VAL A 125 -12.55 6.89 0.75
C VAL A 125 -13.30 8.16 1.11
N GLU A 126 -13.24 9.16 0.21
CA GLU A 126 -13.88 10.47 0.41
C GLU A 126 -15.40 10.44 0.14
N ASN A 127 -15.84 9.61 -0.80
CA ASN A 127 -17.24 9.48 -1.20
C ASN A 127 -17.63 8.00 -1.39
N PRO A 128 -17.92 7.28 -0.28
CA PRO A 128 -18.31 5.87 -0.32
C PRO A 128 -19.59 5.65 -1.11
N GLN A 129 -19.61 4.57 -1.89
CA GLN A 129 -20.78 4.17 -2.68
C GLN A 129 -21.41 2.91 -2.06
N ALA A 130 -22.74 2.77 -2.14
CA ALA A 130 -23.45 1.58 -1.65
C ALA A 130 -23.50 0.49 -2.73
N ASP A 131 -22.34 -0.03 -3.15
CA ASP A 131 -22.22 -1.06 -4.18
C ASP A 131 -21.23 -2.17 -3.79
N GLN A 132 -21.20 -3.25 -4.60
CA GLN A 132 -20.34 -4.40 -4.34
C GLN A 132 -18.85 -4.04 -4.31
N LYS A 133 -18.42 -3.09 -5.13
CA LYS A 133 -17.01 -2.64 -5.15
C LYS A 133 -16.64 -1.99 -3.80
N GLN A 134 -17.52 -1.17 -3.23
CA GLN A 134 -17.27 -0.57 -1.91
C GLN A 134 -17.23 -1.64 -0.80
N ILE A 135 -18.09 -2.64 -0.87
CA ILE A 135 -18.08 -3.77 0.08
C ILE A 135 -16.74 -4.50 0.00
N ASN A 136 -16.26 -4.81 -1.20
CA ASN A 136 -14.98 -5.48 -1.41
C ASN A 136 -13.81 -4.65 -0.86
N LEU A 137 -13.77 -3.35 -1.14
CA LEU A 137 -12.74 -2.43 -0.64
C LEU A 137 -12.74 -2.35 0.89
N ASN A 138 -13.92 -2.27 1.52
CA ASN A 138 -14.05 -2.26 2.97
C ASN A 138 -13.61 -3.59 3.60
N THR A 139 -13.94 -4.71 2.98
CA THR A 139 -13.48 -6.05 3.41
C THR A 139 -11.96 -6.15 3.31
N TYR A 140 -11.38 -5.68 2.22
CA TYR A 140 -9.93 -5.63 2.07
C TYR A 140 -9.27 -4.76 3.15
N ARG A 141 -9.78 -3.54 3.36
CA ARG A 141 -9.32 -2.64 4.41
C ARG A 141 -9.37 -3.30 5.80
N SER A 142 -10.44 -4.03 6.13
CA SER A 142 -10.59 -4.67 7.43
C SER A 142 -9.52 -5.75 7.70
N ARG A 143 -8.97 -6.37 6.68
CA ARG A 143 -7.85 -7.33 6.79
C ARG A 143 -6.52 -6.63 7.04
N ALA A 144 -6.24 -5.55 6.31
CA ALA A 144 -4.96 -4.84 6.37
C ALA A 144 -4.83 -3.93 7.62
N THR A 145 -5.91 -3.29 8.05
CA THR A 145 -5.88 -2.29 9.14
C THR A 145 -5.29 -2.82 10.46
N PRO A 146 -5.61 -4.03 10.95
CA PRO A 146 -4.99 -4.55 12.17
C PRO A 146 -3.47 -4.70 12.05
N ILE A 147 -2.97 -5.12 10.89
CA ILE A 147 -1.53 -5.31 10.63
C ILE A 147 -0.83 -3.94 10.68
N ILE A 148 -1.37 -2.95 9.97
CA ILE A 148 -0.87 -1.58 9.95
C ILE A 148 -0.84 -1.00 11.38
N ASN A 149 -1.92 -1.13 12.14
CA ASN A 149 -2.01 -0.62 13.50
C ASN A 149 -1.01 -1.30 14.44
N ASN A 150 -0.83 -2.61 14.34
CA ASN A 150 0.16 -3.35 15.13
C ASN A 150 1.59 -2.87 14.83
N TYR A 151 1.90 -2.63 13.56
CA TYR A 151 3.20 -2.10 13.16
C TYR A 151 3.46 -0.70 13.75
N ILE A 152 2.49 0.21 13.63
CA ILE A 152 2.55 1.56 14.16
C ILE A 152 2.77 1.51 15.68
N ASN A 153 1.93 0.77 16.41
CA ASN A 153 2.01 0.63 17.87
C ASN A 153 3.35 0.03 18.32
N GLY A 154 3.89 -0.92 17.57
CA GLY A 154 5.20 -1.52 17.81
C GLY A 154 6.35 -0.52 17.63
N LYS A 155 6.26 0.39 16.65
CA LYS A 155 7.23 1.48 16.47
C LYS A 155 7.17 2.51 17.59
N GLU A 156 5.99 2.86 18.06
CA GLU A 156 5.82 3.82 19.17
C GLU A 156 6.41 3.30 20.48
N LYS A 157 6.16 2.03 20.81
CA LYS A 157 6.73 1.39 22.01
C LYS A 157 8.27 1.42 22.00
N ARG A 158 8.89 1.31 20.83
CA ARG A 158 10.36 1.37 20.67
C ARG A 158 10.92 2.79 20.73
N ARG A 159 10.11 3.82 20.47
CA ARG A 159 10.51 5.23 20.50
C ARG A 159 10.39 5.87 21.89
N LYS A 160 9.56 5.32 22.78
CA LYS A 160 9.48 5.82 24.16
C LYS A 160 10.71 5.28 24.91
N PRO A 161 11.64 6.16 25.40
CA PRO A 161 12.70 5.71 26.30
C PRO A 161 12.04 5.05 27.51
N THR A 162 12.53 3.89 27.93
CA THR A 162 12.21 3.38 29.26
C THR A 162 12.76 4.40 30.26
N GLU A 163 11.90 5.22 30.86
CA GLU A 163 12.22 5.93 32.09
C GLU A 163 12.54 4.82 33.12
N ARG A 164 13.83 4.49 33.22
CA ARG A 164 14.33 3.67 34.33
C ARG A 164 14.48 4.63 35.50
N THR A 165 13.51 4.57 36.38
CA THR A 165 13.64 5.03 37.76
C THR A 165 14.77 4.31 38.47
#